data_68890999ca95163c5e71598f7c6a2af7
#
_entry.id   68890999ca95163c5e71598f7c6a2af7
#
_cell.length_a   1.000
_cell.length_b   1.000
_cell.length_c   1.000
_cell.angle_alpha   90.00
_cell.angle_beta   90.00
_cell.angle_gamma   90.00
#
_symmetry.space_group_name_H-M   'P 1'
#
loop_
_entity.id
_entity.type
_entity.pdbx_description
1 polymer ?
#
loop_
_entity_poly.entity_id
_entity_poly.type
_entity_poly.pdbx_seq_one_letter_code
_entity_poly.pdbx_strand_id
1 'polypeptide(L)'
;QQPEKSVALLAWTLCLNVFGSGAYNRPAQISLDCKHYSLTNTAPSGKEGMAFLTLMQEGKRLETLLPEGWKQDFTTFFTFSTADLLALLSFCTACSLDGMQTRGTGGTTRSPLDKLETALAFHLRDWWQPTKADFFTGLRKPQIIAALNEAGLTGAARDAEKMKKGDAAELAEDKMRDNRWVPVWMRAPDAEKSPSDAENDVSDTENGSADTPDAASDADSHHTLPDAA
;
A
#
# COMPACT_ATOMS: atom_id res chain seq x y z
N GLN A 1 -7.86 0.94 38.05
CA GLN A 1 -7.41 0.56 36.70
C GLN A 1 -6.08 1.25 36.41
N GLN A 2 -5.14 0.55 35.80
CA GLN A 2 -3.79 1.04 35.49
C GLN A 2 -3.59 0.89 33.97
N PRO A 3 -4.08 1.82 33.15
CA PRO A 3 -4.06 1.70 31.70
C PRO A 3 -2.63 1.58 31.14
N GLU A 4 -1.67 2.24 31.75
CA GLU A 4 -0.26 2.18 31.36
C GLU A 4 0.30 0.75 31.43
N LYS A 5 -0.02 0.01 32.48
CA LYS A 5 0.39 -1.40 32.61
C LYS A 5 -0.31 -2.31 31.59
N SER A 6 -1.53 -1.98 31.21
CA SER A 6 -2.23 -2.71 30.15
C SER A 6 -1.57 -2.48 28.80
N VAL A 7 -1.16 -1.25 28.51
CA VAL A 7 -0.42 -0.91 27.27
C VAL A 7 0.96 -1.60 27.27
N ALA A 8 1.66 -1.60 28.39
CA ALA A 8 2.96 -2.27 28.54
C ALA A 8 2.83 -3.80 28.32
N LEU A 9 1.79 -4.44 28.88
CA LEU A 9 1.51 -5.85 28.66
C LEU A 9 1.16 -6.14 27.19
N LEU A 10 0.39 -5.27 26.54
CA LEU A 10 0.12 -5.38 25.11
C LEU A 10 1.42 -5.29 24.29
N ALA A 11 2.24 -4.28 24.54
CA ALA A 11 3.52 -4.11 23.87
C ALA A 11 4.42 -5.34 24.04
N TRP A 12 4.55 -5.86 25.25
CA TRP A 12 5.29 -7.10 25.50
C TRP A 12 4.75 -8.26 24.69
N THR A 13 3.42 -8.46 24.72
CA THR A 13 2.76 -9.57 24.01
C THR A 13 3.02 -9.51 22.50
N LEU A 14 2.95 -8.32 21.90
CA LEU A 14 3.22 -8.12 20.47
C LEU A 14 4.71 -8.25 20.14
N CYS A 15 5.60 -7.76 21.00
CA CYS A 15 7.04 -7.91 20.83
C CYS A 15 7.47 -9.39 20.81
N LEU A 16 6.81 -10.26 21.56
CA LEU A 16 7.05 -11.71 21.47
C LEU A 16 6.76 -12.30 20.09
N ASN A 17 5.84 -11.70 19.32
CA ASN A 17 5.55 -12.15 17.95
C ASN A 17 6.63 -11.69 16.96
N VAL A 18 7.22 -10.52 17.15
CA VAL A 18 8.16 -9.91 16.22
C VAL A 18 9.62 -10.28 16.53
N PHE A 19 10.01 -10.20 17.80
CA PHE A 19 11.40 -10.38 18.26
C PHE A 19 11.62 -11.73 18.98
N GLY A 20 10.54 -12.44 19.30
CA GLY A 20 10.61 -13.73 19.99
C GLY A 20 10.73 -14.88 19.00
N SER A 21 11.33 -15.98 19.50
CA SER A 21 11.35 -17.26 18.79
C SER A 21 10.94 -18.36 19.78
N GLY A 22 9.76 -18.94 19.56
CA GLY A 22 9.26 -20.05 20.40
C GLY A 22 7.90 -19.82 21.05
N ALA A 23 7.47 -20.77 21.85
CA ALA A 23 6.23 -20.69 22.62
C ALA A 23 6.49 -20.09 23.99
N TYR A 24 5.74 -19.04 24.33
CA TYR A 24 5.83 -18.36 25.61
C TYR A 24 4.50 -18.46 26.36
N ASN A 25 4.56 -18.54 27.68
CA ASN A 25 3.36 -18.45 28.50
C ASN A 25 2.90 -16.99 28.55
N ARG A 26 1.81 -16.68 27.82
CA ARG A 26 1.29 -15.32 27.64
C ARG A 26 0.09 -15.08 28.54
N PRO A 27 0.11 -14.09 29.43
CA PRO A 27 -1.06 -13.71 30.21
C PRO A 27 -2.18 -13.10 29.35
N ALA A 28 -1.83 -12.47 28.22
CA ALA A 28 -2.80 -11.96 27.26
C ALA A 28 -2.87 -12.84 26.01
N GLN A 29 -4.09 -13.23 25.61
CA GLN A 29 -4.33 -14.06 24.42
C GLN A 29 -4.49 -13.18 23.17
N ILE A 30 -3.48 -12.37 22.88
CA ILE A 30 -3.41 -11.51 21.71
C ILE A 30 -2.25 -12.02 20.85
N SER A 31 -2.49 -12.19 19.56
CA SER A 31 -1.47 -12.59 18.59
C SER A 31 -1.34 -11.58 17.49
N LEU A 32 -0.13 -11.44 16.93
CA LEU A 32 0.19 -10.64 15.79
C LEU A 32 0.68 -11.56 14.67
N ASP A 33 0.11 -11.41 13.48
CA ASP A 33 0.60 -12.10 12.29
C ASP A 33 1.58 -11.19 11.55
N CYS A 34 2.86 -11.57 11.56
CA CYS A 34 3.92 -10.79 10.93
C CYS A 34 3.91 -11.00 9.41
N LYS A 35 3.52 -9.98 8.67
CA LYS A 35 3.42 -10.00 7.20
C LYS A 35 4.68 -9.50 6.48
N HIS A 36 5.52 -8.71 7.14
CA HIS A 36 6.71 -8.12 6.54
C HIS A 36 7.70 -9.15 5.95
N TYR A 37 7.68 -10.39 6.43
CA TYR A 37 8.50 -11.47 5.85
C TYR A 37 8.11 -11.82 4.42
N SER A 38 6.87 -11.56 4.01
CA SER A 38 6.41 -11.82 2.64
C SER A 38 7.17 -10.95 1.61
N LEU A 39 7.65 -9.78 2.01
CA LEU A 39 8.42 -8.87 1.18
C LEU A 39 9.70 -9.51 0.61
N THR A 40 10.29 -10.46 1.34
CA THR A 40 11.51 -11.14 0.95
C THR A 40 11.28 -12.46 0.21
N ASN A 41 10.07 -13.02 0.30
CA ASN A 41 9.75 -14.31 -0.30
C ASN A 41 9.22 -14.19 -1.73
N THR A 42 8.59 -13.06 -2.05
CA THR A 42 7.91 -12.84 -3.33
C THR A 42 8.69 -11.95 -4.29
N ALA A 43 9.66 -11.17 -3.79
CA ALA A 43 10.52 -10.32 -4.59
C ALA A 43 11.99 -10.73 -4.37
N PRO A 44 12.72 -11.20 -5.41
CA PRO A 44 14.12 -11.64 -5.28
C PRO A 44 15.05 -10.61 -4.66
N SER A 45 14.86 -9.33 -4.99
CA SER A 45 15.61 -8.18 -4.46
C SER A 45 14.94 -7.49 -3.27
N GLY A 46 13.84 -8.04 -2.77
CA GLY A 46 13.10 -7.42 -1.66
C GLY A 46 13.95 -7.15 -0.42
N LYS A 47 14.98 -7.99 -0.17
CA LYS A 47 15.94 -7.79 0.94
C LYS A 47 16.85 -6.58 0.77
N GLU A 48 17.04 -6.10 -0.46
CA GLU A 48 17.91 -4.97 -0.81
C GLU A 48 17.10 -3.69 -0.95
N GLY A 49 15.76 -3.80 -0.93
CA GLY A 49 14.85 -2.66 -1.03
C GLY A 49 14.97 -1.71 0.15
N MET A 50 14.99 -0.40 -0.11
CA MET A 50 15.14 0.64 0.90
C MET A 50 14.11 0.53 2.03
N ALA A 51 12.84 0.24 1.70
CA ALA A 51 11.79 0.08 2.69
C ALA A 51 12.06 -1.08 3.65
N PHE A 52 12.50 -2.23 3.13
CA PHE A 52 12.84 -3.39 3.95
C PHE A 52 14.07 -3.12 4.83
N LEU A 53 15.13 -2.53 4.25
CA LEU A 53 16.34 -2.19 5.01
C LEU A 53 16.04 -1.20 6.14
N THR A 54 15.22 -0.18 5.89
CA THR A 54 14.80 0.79 6.90
C THR A 54 13.99 0.12 8.00
N LEU A 55 13.04 -0.75 7.65
CA LEU A 55 12.27 -1.51 8.63
C LEU A 55 13.16 -2.39 9.50
N MET A 56 14.13 -3.11 8.90
CA MET A 56 15.06 -3.96 9.64
C MET A 56 16.02 -3.16 10.52
N GLN A 57 16.44 -1.99 10.08
CA GLN A 57 17.28 -1.09 10.89
C GLN A 57 16.51 -0.58 12.11
N GLU A 58 15.27 -0.17 11.94
CA GLU A 58 14.42 0.24 13.05
C GLU A 58 14.14 -0.91 14.01
N GLY A 59 13.88 -2.11 13.49
CA GLY A 59 13.73 -3.31 14.30
C GLY A 59 14.95 -3.58 15.20
N LYS A 60 16.16 -3.50 14.63
CA LYS A 60 17.40 -3.65 15.39
C LYS A 60 17.54 -2.57 16.47
N ARG A 61 17.24 -1.32 16.14
CA ARG A 61 17.28 -0.21 17.10
C ARG A 61 16.34 -0.47 18.28
N LEU A 62 15.11 -0.88 18.01
CA LEU A 62 14.12 -1.16 19.04
C LEU A 62 14.48 -2.41 19.86
N GLU A 63 15.06 -3.43 19.23
CA GLU A 63 15.53 -4.62 19.92
C GLU A 63 16.58 -4.29 20.99
N THR A 64 17.43 -3.27 20.76
CA THR A 64 18.41 -2.82 21.78
C THR A 64 17.78 -2.19 23.02
N LEU A 65 16.51 -1.77 22.95
CA LEU A 65 15.78 -1.25 24.10
C LEU A 65 15.27 -2.37 25.03
N LEU A 66 15.15 -3.61 24.49
CA LEU A 66 14.54 -4.72 25.21
C LEU A 66 15.52 -5.22 26.31
N PRO A 67 15.09 -5.26 27.57
CA PRO A 67 15.95 -5.69 28.67
C PRO A 67 16.34 -7.16 28.57
N GLU A 68 17.44 -7.55 29.18
CA GLU A 68 17.77 -8.96 29.32
C GLU A 68 16.65 -9.71 30.05
N GLY A 69 16.31 -10.91 29.57
CA GLY A 69 15.26 -11.73 30.17
C GLY A 69 13.82 -11.27 29.89
N TRP A 70 13.61 -10.22 29.09
CA TRP A 70 12.28 -9.67 28.79
C TRP A 70 11.28 -10.71 28.26
N LYS A 71 11.76 -11.73 27.56
CA LYS A 71 10.89 -12.79 26.97
C LYS A 71 10.16 -13.61 28.02
N GLN A 72 10.72 -13.73 29.20
CA GLN A 72 10.19 -14.53 30.33
C GLN A 72 9.43 -13.67 31.35
N ASP A 73 9.74 -12.37 31.41
CA ASP A 73 9.17 -11.47 32.43
C ASP A 73 8.58 -10.20 31.80
N PHE A 74 7.25 -10.19 31.65
CA PHE A 74 6.52 -9.05 31.11
C PHE A 74 6.58 -7.80 32.01
N THR A 75 6.91 -7.95 33.31
CA THR A 75 6.98 -6.82 34.24
C THR A 75 8.11 -5.86 33.89
N THR A 76 9.11 -6.33 33.14
CA THR A 76 10.21 -5.48 32.61
C THR A 76 9.67 -4.33 31.76
N PHE A 77 8.55 -4.52 31.08
CA PHE A 77 7.92 -3.48 30.24
C PHE A 77 7.22 -2.39 31.05
N PHE A 78 6.97 -2.61 32.35
CA PHE A 78 6.37 -1.59 33.21
C PHE A 78 7.33 -0.45 33.53
N THR A 79 8.62 -0.62 33.24
CA THR A 79 9.66 0.40 33.42
C THR A 79 9.87 1.28 32.19
N PHE A 80 9.30 0.91 31.03
CA PHE A 80 9.44 1.70 29.80
C PHE A 80 8.70 3.03 29.88
N SER A 81 9.26 4.03 29.22
CA SER A 81 8.55 5.27 28.96
C SER A 81 7.36 5.04 27.99
N THR A 82 6.37 5.92 28.07
CA THR A 82 5.25 5.91 27.12
C THR A 82 5.74 6.02 25.67
N ALA A 83 6.79 6.81 25.43
CA ALA A 83 7.38 6.98 24.09
C ALA A 83 7.98 5.67 23.56
N ASP A 84 8.70 4.93 24.41
CA ASP A 84 9.29 3.64 24.02
C ASP A 84 8.21 2.60 23.75
N LEU A 85 7.18 2.55 24.60
CA LEU A 85 6.03 1.65 24.40
C LEU A 85 5.30 1.95 23.08
N LEU A 86 5.08 3.21 22.77
CA LEU A 86 4.45 3.61 21.50
C LEU A 86 5.34 3.28 20.30
N ALA A 87 6.65 3.45 20.39
CA ALA A 87 7.57 3.08 19.33
C ALA A 87 7.56 1.58 19.06
N LEU A 88 7.59 0.76 20.12
CA LEU A 88 7.48 -0.70 20.01
C LEU A 88 6.12 -1.14 19.40
N LEU A 89 5.02 -0.56 19.87
CA LEU A 89 3.67 -0.86 19.33
C LEU A 89 3.55 -0.46 17.86
N SER A 90 4.04 0.72 17.50
CA SER A 90 4.05 1.22 16.13
C SER A 90 4.82 0.26 15.21
N PHE A 91 6.00 -0.15 15.63
CA PHE A 91 6.82 -1.11 14.86
C PHE A 91 6.14 -2.47 14.70
N CYS A 92 5.60 -3.03 15.80
CA CYS A 92 4.85 -4.28 15.73
C CYS A 92 3.66 -4.18 14.78
N THR A 93 2.92 -3.07 14.83
CA THR A 93 1.80 -2.80 13.91
C THR A 93 2.28 -2.74 12.46
N ALA A 94 3.36 -2.00 12.18
CA ALA A 94 3.95 -1.93 10.84
C ALA A 94 4.34 -3.32 10.31
N CYS A 95 4.91 -4.18 11.15
CA CYS A 95 5.26 -5.56 10.79
C CYS A 95 4.04 -6.43 10.43
N SER A 96 2.84 -6.07 10.85
CA SER A 96 1.61 -6.82 10.61
C SER A 96 0.81 -6.33 9.40
N LEU A 97 1.19 -5.20 8.81
CA LEU A 97 0.47 -4.66 7.65
C LEU A 97 0.62 -5.60 6.44
N ASP A 98 -0.51 -5.87 5.80
CA ASP A 98 -0.59 -6.65 4.57
C ASP A 98 -1.12 -5.75 3.45
N GLY A 99 -0.20 -5.25 2.64
CA GLY A 99 -0.50 -4.42 1.46
C GLY A 99 -0.51 -5.20 0.15
N MET A 100 -0.43 -6.54 0.21
CA MET A 100 -0.44 -7.34 -1.01
C MET A 100 -1.75 -7.19 -1.76
N GLN A 101 -1.65 -6.68 -2.99
CA GLN A 101 -2.78 -6.66 -3.91
C GLN A 101 -3.00 -8.05 -4.50
N THR A 102 -4.22 -8.57 -4.37
CA THR A 102 -4.61 -9.82 -5.00
C THR A 102 -5.32 -9.56 -6.32
N ARG A 103 -5.02 -10.36 -7.35
CA ARG A 103 -5.78 -10.32 -8.59
C ARG A 103 -7.12 -11.01 -8.36
N GLY A 104 -8.21 -10.24 -8.42
CA GLY A 104 -9.55 -10.77 -8.50
C GLY A 104 -9.93 -11.17 -9.94
N THR A 105 -11.08 -11.80 -10.11
CA THR A 105 -11.63 -12.15 -11.43
C THR A 105 -11.94 -10.85 -12.19
N GLY A 106 -11.10 -10.49 -13.17
CA GLY A 106 -11.31 -9.33 -14.03
C GLY A 106 -10.57 -8.04 -13.63
N GLY A 107 -9.66 -8.06 -12.66
CA GLY A 107 -8.86 -6.88 -12.31
C GLY A 107 -8.00 -7.02 -11.08
N THR A 108 -7.25 -5.98 -10.78
CA THR A 108 -6.51 -5.86 -9.52
C THR A 108 -7.47 -5.34 -8.46
N THR A 109 -7.67 -6.09 -7.37
CA THR A 109 -8.42 -5.60 -6.22
C THR A 109 -7.59 -4.50 -5.54
N ARG A 110 -8.24 -3.39 -5.16
CA ARG A 110 -7.58 -2.32 -4.43
C ARG A 110 -7.02 -2.83 -3.10
N SER A 111 -5.93 -2.23 -2.66
CA SER A 111 -5.33 -2.56 -1.37
C SER A 111 -6.24 -2.12 -0.22
N PRO A 112 -6.37 -2.90 0.85
CA PRO A 112 -7.03 -2.43 2.08
C PRO A 112 -6.29 -1.25 2.72
N LEU A 113 -5.04 -0.97 2.29
CA LEU A 113 -4.22 0.13 2.79
C LEU A 113 -4.45 1.45 2.06
N ASP A 114 -5.22 1.50 0.96
CA ASP A 114 -5.44 2.72 0.16
C ASP A 114 -5.78 3.94 1.02
N LYS A 115 -6.70 3.78 1.99
CA LYS A 115 -7.09 4.87 2.90
C LYS A 115 -5.97 5.27 3.87
N LEU A 116 -5.15 4.32 4.29
CA LEU A 116 -4.00 4.58 5.16
C LEU A 116 -2.92 5.32 4.38
N GLU A 117 -2.64 4.90 3.17
CA GLU A 117 -1.69 5.55 2.27
C GLU A 117 -2.08 7.01 2.01
N THR A 118 -3.38 7.26 1.74
CA THR A 118 -3.90 8.63 1.60
C THR A 118 -3.74 9.44 2.88
N ALA A 119 -4.09 8.87 4.05
CA ALA A 119 -3.98 9.56 5.33
C ALA A 119 -2.53 9.91 5.71
N LEU A 120 -1.58 9.10 5.28
CA LEU A 120 -0.14 9.31 5.49
C LEU A 120 0.51 10.17 4.40
N ALA A 121 -0.23 10.61 3.40
CA ALA A 121 0.31 11.23 2.18
C ALA A 121 1.46 10.39 1.58
N PHE A 122 1.30 9.07 1.61
CA PHE A 122 2.31 8.12 1.17
C PHE A 122 2.51 8.20 -0.35
N HIS A 123 3.76 8.26 -0.77
CA HIS A 123 4.11 8.16 -2.18
C HIS A 123 5.12 7.04 -2.40
N LEU A 124 4.74 6.06 -3.21
CA LEU A 124 5.55 4.85 -3.42
C LEU A 124 6.98 5.15 -3.91
N ARG A 125 7.17 6.22 -4.72
CA ARG A 125 8.51 6.61 -5.22
C ARG A 125 9.49 7.07 -4.14
N ASP A 126 9.02 7.33 -2.96
CA ASP A 126 9.91 7.64 -1.82
C ASP A 126 10.57 6.36 -1.26
N TRP A 127 10.02 5.19 -1.60
CA TRP A 127 10.42 3.90 -1.06
C TRP A 127 10.78 2.85 -2.12
N TRP A 128 10.36 3.05 -3.35
CA TRP A 128 10.57 2.12 -4.46
C TRP A 128 10.95 2.84 -5.75
N GLN A 129 11.88 2.27 -6.49
CA GLN A 129 12.29 2.74 -7.81
C GLN A 129 12.20 1.61 -8.81
N PRO A 130 11.62 1.82 -10.01
CA PRO A 130 11.62 0.82 -11.05
C PRO A 130 13.05 0.61 -11.58
N THR A 131 13.57 -0.59 -11.41
CA THR A 131 14.89 -0.97 -11.90
C THR A 131 14.79 -1.92 -13.11
N LYS A 132 15.87 -2.07 -13.85
CA LYS A 132 15.96 -3.06 -14.93
C LYS A 132 15.71 -4.45 -14.40
N ALA A 133 16.35 -4.82 -13.28
CA ALA A 133 16.28 -6.15 -12.71
C ALA A 133 14.88 -6.51 -12.17
N ASP A 134 14.29 -5.62 -11.41
CA ASP A 134 13.08 -5.94 -10.63
C ASP A 134 11.78 -5.60 -11.34
N PHE A 135 11.83 -4.68 -12.33
CA PHE A 135 10.62 -4.21 -12.99
C PHE A 135 10.68 -4.37 -14.51
N PHE A 136 11.61 -3.68 -15.18
CA PHE A 136 11.59 -3.62 -16.64
C PHE A 136 11.92 -4.95 -17.33
N THR A 137 12.75 -5.81 -16.74
CA THR A 137 13.04 -7.14 -17.29
C THR A 137 11.79 -8.03 -17.32
N GLY A 138 10.85 -7.86 -16.39
CA GLY A 138 9.56 -8.56 -16.37
C GLY A 138 8.57 -8.08 -17.44
N LEU A 139 8.77 -6.89 -17.99
CA LEU A 139 7.87 -6.31 -19.00
C LEU A 139 8.25 -6.76 -20.43
N ARG A 140 7.28 -6.74 -21.34
CA ARG A 140 7.53 -6.83 -22.78
C ARG A 140 7.99 -5.46 -23.30
N LYS A 141 8.77 -5.43 -24.39
CA LYS A 141 9.26 -4.16 -24.97
C LYS A 141 8.17 -3.11 -25.20
N PRO A 142 6.99 -3.43 -25.77
CA PRO A 142 5.91 -2.45 -25.88
C PRO A 142 5.43 -1.87 -24.55
N GLN A 143 5.47 -2.65 -23.47
CA GLN A 143 5.10 -2.20 -22.12
C GLN A 143 6.17 -1.24 -21.53
N ILE A 144 7.46 -1.47 -21.82
CA ILE A 144 8.53 -0.52 -21.44
C ILE A 144 8.32 0.81 -22.15
N ILE A 145 8.01 0.79 -23.46
CA ILE A 145 7.75 2.00 -24.25
C ILE A 145 6.50 2.72 -23.72
N ALA A 146 5.44 1.99 -23.38
CA ALA A 146 4.24 2.55 -22.78
C ALA A 146 4.53 3.23 -21.44
N ALA A 147 5.34 2.60 -20.57
CA ALA A 147 5.75 3.17 -19.29
C ALA A 147 6.56 4.46 -19.46
N LEU A 148 7.48 4.52 -20.44
CA LEU A 148 8.23 5.74 -20.76
C LEU A 148 7.30 6.86 -21.24
N ASN A 149 6.30 6.57 -22.08
CA ASN A 149 5.31 7.55 -22.52
C ASN A 149 4.43 8.04 -21.36
N GLU A 150 3.98 7.13 -20.50
CA GLU A 150 3.18 7.44 -19.30
C GLU A 150 3.97 8.33 -18.32
N ALA A 151 5.29 8.14 -18.26
CA ALA A 151 6.19 8.99 -17.47
C ALA A 151 6.48 10.37 -18.12
N GLY A 152 5.91 10.67 -19.29
CA GLY A 152 6.18 11.88 -20.04
C GLY A 152 7.51 11.87 -20.81
N LEU A 153 8.23 10.74 -20.85
CA LEU A 153 9.56 10.59 -21.45
C LEU A 153 9.45 10.15 -22.93
N THR A 154 8.67 10.87 -23.73
CA THR A 154 8.36 10.51 -25.13
C THR A 154 9.59 10.40 -26.03
N GLY A 155 10.64 11.19 -25.78
CA GLY A 155 11.93 11.07 -26.47
C GLY A 155 12.58 9.72 -26.25
N ALA A 156 12.71 9.33 -24.98
CA ALA A 156 13.27 8.04 -24.58
C ALA A 156 12.41 6.86 -25.09
N ALA A 157 11.08 7.03 -25.14
CA ALA A 157 10.17 6.02 -25.70
C ALA A 157 10.47 5.75 -27.19
N ARG A 158 10.68 6.80 -28.01
CA ARG A 158 11.05 6.68 -29.43
C ARG A 158 12.44 6.03 -29.61
N ASP A 159 13.40 6.30 -28.74
CA ASP A 159 14.71 5.67 -28.78
C ASP A 159 14.60 4.17 -28.41
N ALA A 160 13.81 3.84 -27.40
CA ALA A 160 13.55 2.46 -26.99
C ALA A 160 12.91 1.61 -28.11
N GLU A 161 12.12 2.22 -29.02
CA GLU A 161 11.53 1.52 -30.18
C GLU A 161 12.61 0.89 -31.09
N LYS A 162 13.77 1.54 -31.19
CA LYS A 162 14.87 1.11 -32.07
C LYS A 162 15.84 0.12 -31.40
N MET A 163 15.70 -0.05 -30.06
CA MET A 163 16.62 -0.86 -29.26
C MET A 163 16.13 -2.30 -29.06
N LYS A 164 17.00 -3.19 -28.62
CA LYS A 164 16.63 -4.51 -28.09
C LYS A 164 15.95 -4.33 -26.73
N LYS A 165 15.18 -5.33 -26.29
CA LYS A 165 14.44 -5.29 -25.01
C LYS A 165 15.34 -4.95 -23.82
N GLY A 166 16.55 -5.56 -23.75
CA GLY A 166 17.49 -5.36 -22.64
C GLY A 166 18.01 -3.92 -22.58
N ASP A 167 18.33 -3.35 -23.73
CA ASP A 167 18.83 -1.98 -23.85
C ASP A 167 17.70 -0.96 -23.57
N ALA A 168 16.49 -1.26 -24.02
CA ALA A 168 15.30 -0.45 -23.70
C ALA A 168 14.99 -0.45 -22.20
N ALA A 169 15.18 -1.58 -21.52
CA ALA A 169 15.01 -1.68 -20.07
C ALA A 169 16.04 -0.85 -19.29
N GLU A 170 17.30 -0.86 -19.75
CA GLU A 170 18.38 -0.05 -19.17
C GLU A 170 18.17 1.44 -19.39
N LEU A 171 17.77 1.83 -20.60
CA LEU A 171 17.39 3.21 -20.90
C LEU A 171 16.23 3.68 -20.02
N ALA A 172 15.22 2.83 -19.81
CA ALA A 172 14.08 3.18 -18.99
C ALA A 172 14.49 3.40 -17.53
N GLU A 173 15.31 2.53 -16.96
CA GLU A 173 15.85 2.70 -15.61
C GLU A 173 16.61 4.02 -15.48
N ASP A 174 17.54 4.31 -16.42
CA ASP A 174 18.33 5.54 -16.39
C ASP A 174 17.45 6.79 -16.45
N LYS A 175 16.50 6.84 -17.40
CA LYS A 175 15.64 8.01 -17.62
C LYS A 175 14.58 8.18 -16.54
N MET A 176 14.19 7.12 -15.84
CA MET A 176 13.21 7.18 -14.75
C MET A 176 13.84 7.35 -13.36
N ARG A 177 15.16 7.43 -13.26
CA ARG A 177 15.86 7.57 -11.97
C ARG A 177 15.35 8.74 -11.14
N ASP A 178 15.24 9.91 -11.75
CA ASP A 178 14.79 11.14 -11.10
C ASP A 178 13.31 11.47 -11.38
N ASN A 179 12.61 10.56 -12.06
CA ASN A 179 11.20 10.74 -12.38
C ASN A 179 10.33 10.11 -11.27
N ARG A 180 9.30 10.81 -10.80
CA ARG A 180 8.39 10.30 -9.77
C ARG A 180 7.28 9.38 -10.32
N TRP A 181 7.40 8.92 -11.55
CA TRP A 181 6.43 8.01 -12.14
C TRP A 181 6.30 6.70 -11.35
N VAL A 182 5.05 6.28 -11.20
CA VAL A 182 4.63 5.00 -10.66
C VAL A 182 3.57 4.44 -11.60
N PRO A 183 3.58 3.15 -11.91
CA PRO A 183 2.51 2.53 -12.72
C PRO A 183 1.13 2.86 -12.15
N VAL A 184 0.15 3.16 -13.00
CA VAL A 184 -1.23 3.54 -12.58
C VAL A 184 -1.82 2.55 -11.57
N TRP A 185 -1.61 1.25 -11.80
CA TRP A 185 -2.12 0.20 -10.93
C TRP A 185 -1.43 0.10 -9.55
N MET A 186 -0.31 0.84 -9.33
CA MET A 186 0.41 0.96 -8.06
C MET A 186 0.15 2.31 -7.36
N ARG A 187 -0.65 3.20 -7.95
CA ARG A 187 -0.95 4.51 -7.35
C ARG A 187 -2.08 4.38 -6.35
N ALA A 188 -1.96 5.14 -5.24
CA ALA A 188 -3.10 5.34 -4.35
C ALA A 188 -4.23 6.10 -5.10
N PRO A 189 -5.50 5.81 -4.82
CA PRO A 189 -6.65 6.36 -5.58
C PRO A 189 -6.74 7.88 -5.62
N ASP A 190 -6.28 8.55 -4.57
CA ASP A 190 -6.38 10.00 -4.42
C ASP A 190 -5.09 10.75 -4.79
N ALA A 191 -4.05 10.03 -5.26
CA ALA A 191 -2.80 10.64 -5.70
C ALA A 191 -2.91 11.40 -7.04
N GLU A 192 -4.05 11.31 -7.72
CA GLU A 192 -4.30 11.98 -9.01
C GLU A 192 -4.76 13.44 -8.87
N LYS A 193 -5.10 13.90 -7.67
CA LYS A 193 -5.44 15.31 -7.44
C LYS A 193 -4.17 16.11 -7.11
N SER A 194 -3.37 16.39 -8.12
CA SER A 194 -2.37 17.46 -8.03
C SER A 194 -3.08 18.80 -7.78
N PRO A 195 -2.51 19.71 -6.98
CA PRO A 195 -3.10 21.04 -6.72
C PRO A 195 -3.32 21.90 -7.97
N SER A 196 -2.76 21.50 -9.11
CA SER A 196 -2.92 22.21 -10.40
C SER A 196 -4.26 21.93 -11.11
N ASP A 197 -5.00 20.88 -10.72
CA ASP A 197 -6.26 20.50 -11.38
C ASP A 197 -7.50 21.07 -10.67
N ALA A 198 -7.31 21.75 -9.55
CA ALA A 198 -8.40 22.35 -8.76
C ALA A 198 -8.89 23.69 -9.28
N GLU A 199 -8.25 24.30 -10.29
CA GLU A 199 -8.64 25.62 -10.82
C GLU A 199 -9.47 25.57 -12.12
N ASN A 200 -9.75 24.40 -12.71
CA ASN A 200 -10.48 24.31 -13.98
C ASN A 200 -11.90 23.74 -13.91
N ASP A 201 -12.45 23.48 -12.71
CA ASP A 201 -13.80 22.92 -12.56
C ASP A 201 -14.84 23.96 -12.05
N VAL A 202 -14.64 25.23 -12.35
CA VAL A 202 -15.61 26.31 -12.11
C VAL A 202 -15.86 27.06 -13.40
N SER A 203 -16.51 26.43 -14.35
CA SER A 203 -17.36 27.12 -15.34
C SER A 203 -18.01 26.09 -16.26
N ASP A 204 -19.22 25.66 -15.96
CA ASP A 204 -20.32 25.46 -16.92
C ASP A 204 -21.54 24.93 -16.17
N THR A 205 -22.18 25.84 -15.46
CA THR A 205 -23.58 25.67 -15.05
C THR A 205 -24.25 27.04 -15.16
N GLU A 206 -24.67 27.38 -16.36
CA GLU A 206 -25.85 28.24 -16.59
C GLU A 206 -26.25 28.18 -18.06
N ASN A 207 -27.35 27.55 -18.35
CA ASN A 207 -28.48 28.01 -19.14
C ASN A 207 -29.43 26.81 -19.34
N GLY A 208 -30.51 26.74 -18.69
CA GLY A 208 -31.74 27.46 -18.82
C GLY A 208 -32.51 27.09 -20.08
N SER A 209 -33.53 26.26 -19.98
CA SER A 209 -34.85 26.66 -20.45
C SER A 209 -35.89 25.57 -20.15
N ALA A 210 -36.94 26.05 -19.49
CA ALA A 210 -38.19 25.38 -19.29
C ALA A 210 -38.90 25.08 -20.61
N ASP A 211 -39.56 23.94 -20.69
CA ASP A 211 -40.90 23.87 -21.25
C ASP A 211 -41.59 22.58 -20.79
N THR A 212 -42.71 22.71 -20.08
CA THR A 212 -43.83 21.82 -19.94
C THR A 212 -45.01 22.49 -20.68
N PRO A 213 -46.17 21.85 -20.98
CA PRO A 213 -46.73 20.60 -20.53
C PRO A 213 -47.51 19.79 -21.65
N ASP A 214 -48.04 18.66 -21.39
CA ASP A 214 -49.49 18.33 -21.42
C ASP A 214 -49.76 16.81 -21.58
N ALA A 215 -50.46 16.32 -20.66
CA ALA A 215 -51.73 15.63 -20.53
C ALA A 215 -52.05 14.37 -21.34
N ALA A 216 -52.61 13.47 -20.57
CA ALA A 216 -53.74 12.54 -20.81
C ALA A 216 -53.38 11.18 -21.41
N SER A 217 -53.68 10.17 -20.68
CA SER A 217 -54.88 9.42 -20.36
C SER A 217 -54.83 7.98 -20.86
N ASP A 218 -55.21 7.14 -19.98
CA ASP A 218 -56.09 6.00 -20.05
C ASP A 218 -55.58 4.58 -20.37
N ALA A 219 -55.85 3.82 -19.33
CA ALA A 219 -56.65 2.58 -19.32
C ALA A 219 -56.01 1.23 -19.64
N ASP A 220 -55.85 0.46 -18.60
CA ASP A 220 -56.68 -0.73 -18.28
C ASP A 220 -56.21 -2.10 -18.84
N SER A 221 -56.34 -3.03 -17.94
CA SER A 221 -56.61 -4.45 -18.06
C SER A 221 -55.54 -5.50 -17.80
N HIS A 222 -55.64 -6.02 -16.58
CA HIS A 222 -55.78 -7.43 -16.20
C HIS A 222 -55.07 -8.53 -17.04
N HIS A 223 -54.26 -9.35 -16.44
CA HIS A 223 -54.64 -10.75 -16.19
C HIS A 223 -53.54 -11.55 -15.46
N THR A 224 -53.89 -12.00 -14.27
CA THR A 224 -53.74 -13.33 -13.65
C THR A 224 -52.49 -14.19 -13.94
N LEU A 225 -51.88 -14.58 -12.80
CA LEU A 225 -51.16 -15.83 -12.58
C LEU A 225 -52.03 -17.09 -12.92
N PRO A 226 -51.44 -18.28 -13.11
CA PRO A 226 -51.13 -19.19 -12.03
C PRO A 226 -49.82 -19.99 -12.24
N ASP A 227 -49.11 -20.27 -11.17
CA ASP A 227 -48.99 -21.46 -10.31
C ASP A 227 -48.47 -22.74 -10.94
N ALA A 228 -47.49 -23.31 -10.24
CA ALA A 228 -47.14 -24.72 -10.06
C ALA A 228 -46.47 -25.54 -11.20
N ALA A 229 -45.28 -25.93 -10.99
CA ALA A 229 -44.80 -27.29 -10.65
C ALA A 229 -43.26 -27.24 -10.39
#